data_3d81625f494db1bf753bce2edd1adf11
#
_entry.id   3d81625f494db1bf753bce2edd1adf11
#
_cell.length_a   1.000
_cell.length_b   1.000
_cell.length_c   1.000
_cell.angle_alpha   90.00
_cell.angle_beta   90.00
_cell.angle_gamma   90.00
#
_symmetry.space_group_name_H-M   'P 1'
#
loop_
_entity.id
_entity.type
_entity.pdbx_description
1 polymer ?
#
loop_
_entity_poly.entity_id
_entity_poly.type
_entity_poly.pdbx_seq_one_letter_code
_entity_poly.pdbx_strand_id
1 'polypeptide(L)'
;MSFRLRASLYLVFFLLLTACGKQQTLQGLFQKSTPHEAYARRLRQAGLDRTALGRDWLAAADRALRDSLLVTLPFQETGYFAAERAMAAGYRYQVREGETVRISLTLDQGSDARVFLDAFELDPERRPPRPLASADTTALAFSYVSEDDRQHLLRVQPELLRAGRFTLRIQRAPSLSFPVKGKNDVAVGSFWGVNRDGGARRHEGIDIFAKRGTPAVAAANGLITRVDETPRGGLVVWLADTEHGQHLYYAHLDKQLVQPGQQVLIGDTLGLIGNTGNARTTPPHLHFGIYRGGRGAVDPFPFVRRADAPPAAPRTAPERLGQWVRVQDKRADLRRGPVDKQASV
;
A
#
# COMPACT_ATOMS: atom_id res chain seq x y z
N MET A 1 36.10 36.11 -42.66
CA MET A 1 35.00 36.35 -41.68
C MET A 1 34.24 35.07 -41.33
N SER A 2 34.89 33.89 -41.22
CA SER A 2 34.23 32.59 -41.06
C SER A 2 34.76 31.71 -39.89
N PHE A 3 35.71 32.22 -39.10
CA PHE A 3 36.32 31.43 -38.01
C PHE A 3 35.72 31.70 -36.61
N ARG A 4 35.01 32.82 -36.41
CA ARG A 4 34.41 33.15 -35.11
C ARG A 4 33.01 32.57 -34.88
N LEU A 5 32.34 32.10 -35.95
CA LEU A 5 30.97 31.55 -35.82
C LEU A 5 30.95 30.06 -35.39
N ARG A 6 32.05 29.32 -35.67
CA ARG A 6 32.15 27.89 -35.31
C ARG A 6 32.49 27.63 -33.83
N ALA A 7 33.22 28.55 -33.21
CA ALA A 7 33.56 28.42 -31.77
C ALA A 7 32.37 28.65 -30.84
N SER A 8 31.43 29.53 -31.20
CA SER A 8 30.21 29.77 -30.41
C SER A 8 29.23 28.60 -30.42
N LEU A 9 29.19 27.83 -31.52
CA LEU A 9 28.28 26.70 -31.65
C LEU A 9 28.73 25.50 -30.80
N TYR A 10 30.02 25.29 -30.62
CA TYR A 10 30.54 24.23 -29.74
C TYR A 10 30.42 24.58 -28.27
N LEU A 11 30.44 25.84 -27.88
CA LEU A 11 30.26 26.26 -26.48
C LEU A 11 28.80 26.07 -26.02
N VAL A 12 27.83 26.28 -26.91
CA VAL A 12 26.40 26.03 -26.62
C VAL A 12 26.09 24.53 -26.53
N PHE A 13 26.76 23.70 -27.37
CA PHE A 13 26.56 22.24 -27.32
C PHE A 13 27.21 21.60 -26.10
N PHE A 14 28.30 22.14 -25.56
CA PHE A 14 28.94 21.64 -24.33
C PHE A 14 28.19 22.05 -23.06
N LEU A 15 27.45 23.17 -23.07
CA LEU A 15 26.60 23.62 -21.96
C LEU A 15 25.29 22.80 -21.85
N LEU A 16 24.85 22.12 -22.93
CA LEU A 16 23.68 21.25 -22.90
C LEU A 16 23.97 19.82 -22.37
N LEU A 17 25.24 19.38 -22.34
CA LEU A 17 25.61 18.05 -21.83
C LEU A 17 25.84 18.01 -20.31
N THR A 18 25.93 19.15 -19.63
CA THR A 18 26.07 19.20 -18.17
C THR A 18 24.74 19.34 -17.43
N ALA A 19 23.61 19.40 -18.15
CA ALA A 19 22.27 19.56 -17.56
C ALA A 19 21.63 18.23 -17.13
N CYS A 20 22.20 17.06 -17.43
CA CYS A 20 21.64 15.75 -17.05
C CYS A 20 21.80 15.35 -15.57
N GLY A 21 22.54 16.15 -14.77
CA GLY A 21 22.77 15.86 -13.34
C GLY A 21 21.76 16.47 -12.36
N LYS A 22 20.83 17.33 -12.81
CA LYS A 22 19.93 18.10 -11.92
C LYS A 22 18.44 17.79 -12.06
N GLN A 23 18.06 16.75 -12.81
CA GLN A 23 16.64 16.42 -12.99
C GLN A 23 16.01 15.77 -11.74
N GLN A 24 16.80 15.22 -10.83
CA GLN A 24 16.28 14.65 -9.56
C GLN A 24 15.93 15.71 -8.51
N THR A 25 16.42 16.92 -8.60
CA THR A 25 16.16 18.00 -7.63
C THR A 25 14.89 18.81 -7.91
N LEU A 26 14.37 18.79 -9.13
CA LEU A 26 13.17 19.57 -9.49
C LEU A 26 11.87 18.85 -9.11
N GLN A 27 11.83 17.53 -9.05
CA GLN A 27 10.65 16.79 -8.57
C GLN A 27 10.36 17.03 -7.09
N GLY A 28 11.36 17.32 -6.27
CA GLY A 28 11.19 17.69 -4.86
C GLY A 28 10.60 19.08 -4.62
N LEU A 29 10.72 20.00 -5.58
CA LEU A 29 10.24 21.38 -5.44
C LEU A 29 8.73 21.54 -5.65
N PHE A 30 8.06 20.53 -6.23
CA PHE A 30 6.62 20.53 -6.51
C PHE A 30 5.83 19.52 -5.67
N GLN A 31 6.47 18.87 -4.69
CA GLN A 31 5.74 17.97 -3.80
C GLN A 31 4.81 18.80 -2.91
N LYS A 32 3.50 18.67 -3.15
CA LYS A 32 2.46 19.34 -2.38
C LYS A 32 2.64 18.97 -0.90
N SER A 33 2.87 19.97 -0.03
CA SER A 33 3.03 19.73 1.41
C SER A 33 1.80 19.06 1.98
N THR A 34 1.99 18.07 2.86
CA THR A 34 0.89 17.39 3.53
C THR A 34 0.11 18.37 4.44
N PRO A 35 -1.14 18.07 4.79
CA PRO A 35 -1.90 18.89 5.74
C PRO A 35 -1.18 19.07 7.07
N HIS A 36 -0.48 18.04 7.57
CA HIS A 36 0.34 18.12 8.77
C HIS A 36 1.52 19.09 8.62
N GLU A 37 2.27 19.00 7.54
CA GLU A 37 3.39 19.92 7.26
C GLU A 37 2.90 21.36 7.12
N ALA A 38 1.77 21.55 6.46
CA ALA A 38 1.15 22.88 6.32
C ALA A 38 0.73 23.46 7.68
N TYR A 39 0.20 22.62 8.57
CA TYR A 39 -0.14 23.04 9.94
C TYR A 39 1.12 23.36 10.76
N ALA A 40 2.12 22.50 10.74
CA ALA A 40 3.41 22.72 11.40
C ALA A 40 4.09 24.03 10.94
N ARG A 41 4.01 24.34 9.66
CA ARG A 41 4.53 25.60 9.09
C ARG A 41 3.76 26.80 9.61
N ARG A 42 2.42 26.73 9.67
CA ARG A 42 1.58 27.82 10.25
C ARG A 42 1.87 28.06 11.73
N LEU A 43 2.10 27.00 12.52
CA LEU A 43 2.49 27.14 13.93
C LEU A 43 3.82 27.93 14.06
N ARG A 44 4.82 27.62 13.21
CA ARG A 44 6.10 28.34 13.22
C ARG A 44 5.95 29.78 12.76
N GLN A 45 5.18 30.04 11.70
CA GLN A 45 4.91 31.40 11.21
C GLN A 45 4.20 32.27 12.25
N ALA A 46 3.32 31.67 13.06
CA ALA A 46 2.65 32.35 14.17
C ALA A 46 3.53 32.47 15.45
N GLY A 47 4.77 31.94 15.44
CA GLY A 47 5.65 31.95 16.61
C GLY A 47 5.21 30.99 17.74
N LEU A 48 4.23 30.12 17.48
CA LEU A 48 3.70 29.19 18.47
C LEU A 48 4.66 28.03 18.76
N ASP A 49 5.62 27.75 17.87
CA ASP A 49 6.72 26.82 18.10
C ASP A 49 7.62 27.21 19.28
N ARG A 50 7.55 28.47 19.75
CA ARG A 50 8.28 28.97 20.93
C ARG A 50 7.48 28.79 22.22
N THR A 51 6.21 28.46 22.17
CA THR A 51 5.38 28.12 23.33
C THR A 51 5.62 26.68 23.77
N ALA A 52 5.32 26.35 25.04
CA ALA A 52 5.44 24.97 25.52
C ALA A 52 4.58 24.01 24.70
N LEU A 53 3.32 24.34 24.49
CA LEU A 53 2.37 23.48 23.77
C LEU A 53 2.73 23.29 22.30
N GLY A 54 3.21 24.33 21.60
CA GLY A 54 3.65 24.22 20.21
C GLY A 54 4.92 23.39 20.05
N ARG A 55 5.91 23.54 20.97
CA ARG A 55 7.08 22.67 21.01
C ARG A 55 6.71 21.22 21.27
N ASP A 56 5.82 20.98 22.21
CA ASP A 56 5.36 19.63 22.56
C ASP A 56 4.62 18.96 21.40
N TRP A 57 3.85 19.73 20.62
CA TRP A 57 3.17 19.22 19.42
C TRP A 57 4.16 18.79 18.35
N LEU A 58 5.17 19.61 18.03
CA LEU A 58 6.21 19.28 17.08
C LEU A 58 7.04 18.07 17.58
N ALA A 59 7.39 18.06 18.85
CA ALA A 59 8.14 16.96 19.45
C ALA A 59 7.32 15.65 19.49
N ALA A 60 6.00 15.70 19.69
CA ALA A 60 5.13 14.54 19.65
C ALA A 60 5.10 13.93 18.23
N ALA A 61 5.04 14.77 17.17
CA ALA A 61 5.13 14.31 15.78
C ALA A 61 6.41 13.50 15.52
N ASP A 62 7.54 14.03 15.99
CA ASP A 62 8.85 13.39 15.82
C ASP A 62 8.97 12.11 16.66
N ARG A 63 8.41 12.09 17.87
CA ARG A 63 8.39 10.87 18.70
C ARG A 63 7.58 9.76 18.04
N ALA A 64 6.41 10.07 17.48
CA ALA A 64 5.55 9.10 16.82
C ALA A 64 6.25 8.37 15.65
N LEU A 65 7.22 9.02 15.00
CA LEU A 65 8.02 8.39 13.93
C LEU A 65 9.12 7.46 14.48
N ARG A 66 9.58 7.68 15.72
CA ARG A 66 10.69 6.93 16.32
C ARG A 66 10.21 5.86 17.31
N ASP A 67 9.20 6.20 18.11
CA ASP A 67 8.64 5.36 19.16
C ASP A 67 7.20 5.00 18.78
N SER A 68 7.07 4.02 17.89
CA SER A 68 5.81 3.61 17.30
C SER A 68 5.43 2.19 17.72
N LEU A 69 4.14 1.95 17.91
CA LEU A 69 3.58 0.63 18.22
C LEU A 69 3.65 -0.30 17.01
N LEU A 70 4.21 -1.50 17.17
CA LEU A 70 4.12 -2.54 16.15
C LEU A 70 2.75 -3.21 16.23
N VAL A 71 2.00 -3.18 15.13
CA VAL A 71 0.66 -3.75 15.04
C VAL A 71 0.58 -4.80 13.93
N THR A 72 -0.31 -5.78 14.13
CA THR A 72 -0.62 -6.78 13.12
C THR A 72 -1.91 -6.39 12.40
N LEU A 73 -1.90 -6.42 11.07
CA LEU A 73 -3.09 -6.13 10.25
C LEU A 73 -3.97 -7.38 10.11
N PRO A 74 -5.32 -7.22 10.08
CA PRO A 74 -6.07 -5.98 10.22
C PRO A 74 -6.03 -5.43 11.65
N PHE A 75 -5.94 -4.11 11.78
CA PHE A 75 -5.85 -3.43 13.08
C PHE A 75 -6.98 -2.43 13.26
N GLN A 76 -7.52 -2.37 14.49
CA GLN A 76 -8.46 -1.33 14.91
C GLN A 76 -8.11 -0.86 16.31
N GLU A 77 -8.17 0.43 16.51
CA GLU A 77 -8.06 1.07 17.82
C GLU A 77 -9.16 2.09 18.00
N THR A 78 -9.77 2.14 19.18
CA THR A 78 -10.61 3.26 19.61
C THR A 78 -9.89 3.97 20.73
N GLY A 79 -9.65 5.27 20.55
CA GLY A 79 -8.88 6.11 21.46
C GLY A 79 -9.55 7.45 21.71
N TYR A 80 -8.87 8.28 22.52
CA TYR A 80 -9.31 9.63 22.86
C TYR A 80 -8.14 10.60 22.75
N PHE A 81 -8.35 11.71 22.05
CA PHE A 81 -7.46 12.85 22.04
C PHE A 81 -7.85 13.81 23.16
N ALA A 82 -6.89 14.16 24.03
CA ALA A 82 -7.08 15.11 25.09
C ALA A 82 -6.64 16.51 24.64
N ALA A 83 -7.48 17.51 24.81
CA ALA A 83 -7.20 18.88 24.36
C ALA A 83 -6.00 19.50 25.07
N GLU A 84 -5.79 19.14 26.33
CA GLU A 84 -4.72 19.66 27.20
C GLU A 84 -3.35 19.07 26.92
N ARG A 85 -3.25 18.08 26.03
CA ARG A 85 -2.01 17.38 25.69
C ARG A 85 -1.70 17.43 24.21
N ALA A 86 -0.47 17.74 23.89
CA ALA A 86 0.06 17.57 22.55
C ALA A 86 0.37 16.08 22.31
N MET A 87 -0.51 15.39 21.61
CA MET A 87 -0.45 13.94 21.36
C MET A 87 -0.13 13.63 19.90
N ALA A 88 0.60 12.57 19.68
CA ALA A 88 0.72 11.90 18.39
C ALA A 88 0.97 10.41 18.64
N ALA A 89 0.41 9.55 17.81
CA ALA A 89 0.64 8.11 17.83
C ALA A 89 1.27 7.64 16.53
N GLY A 90 2.20 6.69 16.63
CA GLY A 90 2.82 6.01 15.49
C GLY A 90 2.47 4.52 15.51
N TYR A 91 2.07 3.98 14.35
CA TYR A 91 1.75 2.58 14.19
C TYR A 91 2.60 1.98 13.08
N ARG A 92 3.45 0.99 13.41
CA ARG A 92 4.27 0.25 12.44
C ARG A 92 3.57 -1.06 12.07
N TYR A 93 3.57 -1.41 10.80
CA TYR A 93 2.97 -2.64 10.30
C TYR A 93 3.74 -3.14 9.08
N GLN A 94 3.70 -4.45 8.86
CA GLN A 94 4.31 -5.09 7.70
C GLN A 94 3.32 -5.15 6.54
N VAL A 95 3.80 -4.81 5.34
CA VAL A 95 3.04 -4.88 4.09
C VAL A 95 3.86 -5.63 3.04
N ARG A 96 3.19 -6.37 2.17
CA ARG A 96 3.80 -7.05 1.04
C ARG A 96 3.60 -6.24 -0.25
N GLU A 97 4.49 -6.44 -1.20
CA GLU A 97 4.35 -5.91 -2.55
C GLU A 97 2.97 -6.28 -3.13
N GLY A 98 2.29 -5.29 -3.74
CA GLY A 98 0.98 -5.46 -4.35
C GLY A 98 -0.22 -5.42 -3.41
N GLU A 99 -0.02 -5.37 -2.09
CA GLU A 99 -1.12 -5.13 -1.16
C GLU A 99 -1.54 -3.65 -1.17
N THR A 100 -2.84 -3.41 -1.23
CA THR A 100 -3.42 -2.10 -0.95
C THR A 100 -3.61 -1.93 0.54
N VAL A 101 -3.01 -0.91 1.13
CA VAL A 101 -3.28 -0.51 2.52
C VAL A 101 -4.41 0.51 2.52
N ARG A 102 -5.47 0.22 3.27
CA ARG A 102 -6.61 1.14 3.51
C ARG A 102 -6.56 1.63 4.94
N ILE A 103 -6.53 2.94 5.10
CA ILE A 103 -6.49 3.61 6.39
C ILE A 103 -7.72 4.50 6.48
N SER A 104 -8.43 4.40 7.60
CA SER A 104 -9.54 5.30 7.91
C SER A 104 -9.58 5.62 9.40
N LEU A 105 -9.93 6.87 9.71
CA LEU A 105 -10.20 7.32 11.06
C LEU A 105 -11.57 7.97 11.09
N THR A 106 -12.41 7.52 12.01
CA THR A 106 -13.71 8.14 12.28
C THR A 106 -13.68 8.83 13.61
N LEU A 107 -14.23 10.04 13.68
CA LEU A 107 -14.44 10.79 14.92
C LEU A 107 -15.87 10.57 15.40
N ASP A 108 -16.09 10.56 16.71
CA ASP A 108 -17.43 10.53 17.26
C ASP A 108 -18.21 11.79 16.90
N GLN A 109 -19.54 11.68 16.88
CA GLN A 109 -20.43 12.82 16.60
C GLN A 109 -20.16 13.97 17.55
N GLY A 110 -20.13 15.20 17.00
CA GLY A 110 -19.88 16.43 17.75
C GLY A 110 -18.40 16.73 18.02
N SER A 111 -17.46 15.88 17.58
CA SER A 111 -16.04 16.24 17.61
C SER A 111 -15.72 17.22 16.48
N ASP A 112 -15.10 18.33 16.82
CA ASP A 112 -14.56 19.31 15.88
C ASP A 112 -13.05 19.14 15.65
N ALA A 113 -12.49 18.02 16.10
CA ALA A 113 -11.08 17.74 15.99
C ALA A 113 -10.65 17.58 14.52
N ARG A 114 -9.64 18.34 14.11
CA ARG A 114 -8.92 18.06 12.87
C ARG A 114 -7.79 17.10 13.18
N VAL A 115 -7.67 16.04 12.41
CA VAL A 115 -6.66 15.01 12.61
C VAL A 115 -5.82 14.87 11.33
N PHE A 116 -4.51 14.74 11.51
CA PHE A 116 -3.55 14.50 10.44
C PHE A 116 -3.19 13.01 10.43
N LEU A 117 -3.28 12.38 9.27
CA LEU A 117 -2.92 11.00 9.02
C LEU A 117 -1.86 10.98 7.91
N ASP A 118 -0.66 10.53 8.22
CA ASP A 118 0.43 10.42 7.26
C ASP A 118 1.04 9.03 7.29
N ALA A 119 1.13 8.37 6.14
CA ALA A 119 1.81 7.09 5.97
C ALA A 119 3.22 7.29 5.43
N PHE A 120 4.15 6.49 5.94
CA PHE A 120 5.56 6.50 5.58
C PHE A 120 6.05 5.09 5.33
N GLU A 121 7.00 4.96 4.41
CA GLU A 121 7.82 3.76 4.27
C GLU A 121 9.03 3.86 5.18
N LEU A 122 9.30 2.78 5.91
CA LEU A 122 10.48 2.67 6.74
C LEU A 122 11.57 1.91 5.98
N ASP A 123 12.65 2.60 5.73
CA ASP A 123 13.88 2.04 5.20
C ASP A 123 14.97 2.18 6.26
N PRO A 124 15.62 1.08 6.70
CA PRO A 124 16.69 1.15 7.70
C PRO A 124 17.86 2.08 7.31
N GLU A 125 18.11 2.18 5.99
CA GLU A 125 19.22 2.98 5.44
C GLU A 125 18.82 4.44 5.16
N ARG A 126 17.52 4.76 5.25
CA ARG A 126 16.99 6.09 4.89
C ARG A 126 16.35 6.79 6.07
N ARG A 127 16.86 7.97 6.40
CA ARG A 127 16.25 8.89 7.37
C ARG A 127 16.19 10.30 6.82
N PRO A 128 15.07 11.01 6.93
CA PRO A 128 13.79 10.60 7.51
C PRO A 128 13.06 9.53 6.67
N PRO A 129 12.02 8.86 7.24
CA PRO A 129 11.16 7.93 6.50
C PRO A 129 10.55 8.56 5.25
N ARG A 130 10.35 7.76 4.19
CA ARG A 130 9.80 8.22 2.91
C ARG A 130 8.28 8.42 3.02
N PRO A 131 7.73 9.62 2.75
CA PRO A 131 6.28 9.81 2.69
C PRO A 131 5.67 8.94 1.58
N LEU A 132 4.53 8.29 1.88
CA LEU A 132 3.75 7.50 0.93
C LEU A 132 2.44 8.18 0.56
N ALA A 133 1.64 8.50 1.56
CA ALA A 133 0.33 9.10 1.39
C ALA A 133 -0.10 9.86 2.66
N SER A 134 -1.04 10.78 2.51
CA SER A 134 -1.67 11.48 3.63
C SER A 134 -3.16 11.65 3.39
N ALA A 135 -3.95 11.66 4.46
CA ALA A 135 -5.36 11.97 4.35
C ALA A 135 -5.61 13.45 4.08
N ASP A 136 -6.67 13.74 3.37
CA ASP A 136 -7.36 15.02 3.48
C ASP A 136 -7.96 15.14 4.89
N THR A 137 -7.84 16.30 5.50
CA THR A 137 -8.36 16.55 6.86
C THR A 137 -9.88 16.53 6.96
N THR A 138 -10.58 16.44 5.86
CA THR A 138 -12.04 16.31 5.78
C THR A 138 -12.49 14.85 5.64
N ALA A 139 -11.80 14.08 4.81
CA ALA A 139 -12.15 12.68 4.54
C ALA A 139 -11.58 11.70 5.58
N LEU A 140 -10.49 12.03 6.26
CA LEU A 140 -9.77 11.21 7.24
C LEU A 140 -9.58 9.74 6.80
N ALA A 141 -9.45 9.54 5.50
CA ALA A 141 -9.25 8.23 4.89
C ALA A 141 -8.40 8.34 3.62
N PHE A 142 -7.59 7.31 3.38
CA PHE A 142 -6.83 7.16 2.13
C PHE A 142 -6.43 5.70 1.94
N SER A 143 -5.98 5.39 0.73
CA SER A 143 -5.36 4.10 0.41
C SER A 143 -4.15 4.29 -0.49
N TYR A 144 -3.25 3.33 -0.47
CA TYR A 144 -2.09 3.25 -1.35
C TYR A 144 -1.69 1.80 -1.58
N VAL A 145 -1.01 1.51 -2.69
CA VAL A 145 -0.47 0.19 -3.01
C VAL A 145 1.00 0.15 -2.56
N SER A 146 1.40 -0.94 -1.91
CA SER A 146 2.81 -1.17 -1.58
C SER A 146 3.58 -1.65 -2.79
N GLU A 147 4.72 -1.02 -3.06
CA GLU A 147 5.59 -1.39 -4.19
C GLU A 147 6.64 -2.43 -3.83
N ASP A 148 6.86 -2.67 -2.53
CA ASP A 148 7.84 -3.60 -2.00
C ASP A 148 7.36 -4.26 -0.71
N ASP A 149 7.99 -5.39 -0.34
CA ASP A 149 7.84 -6.02 0.97
C ASP A 149 8.56 -5.18 2.02
N ARG A 150 7.84 -4.29 2.70
CA ARG A 150 8.44 -3.33 3.64
C ARG A 150 7.61 -3.13 4.89
N GLN A 151 8.26 -2.55 5.89
CA GLN A 151 7.59 -2.02 7.06
C GLN A 151 7.15 -0.59 6.79
N HIS A 152 5.88 -0.32 7.05
CA HIS A 152 5.30 1.02 6.94
C HIS A 152 4.94 1.57 8.31
N LEU A 153 4.79 2.88 8.39
CA LEU A 153 4.41 3.61 9.61
C LEU A 153 3.28 4.57 9.30
N LEU A 154 2.24 4.55 10.10
CA LEU A 154 1.20 5.58 10.13
C LEU A 154 1.43 6.49 11.33
N ARG A 155 1.50 7.80 11.09
CA ARG A 155 1.40 8.82 12.14
C ARG A 155 -0.02 9.34 12.18
N VAL A 156 -0.57 9.42 13.41
CA VAL A 156 -1.89 10.00 13.71
C VAL A 156 -1.68 11.13 14.71
N GLN A 157 -2.08 12.35 14.35
CA GLN A 157 -1.88 13.50 15.22
C GLN A 157 -3.06 14.48 15.10
N PRO A 158 -3.73 14.83 16.23
CA PRO A 158 -4.76 15.87 16.23
C PRO A 158 -4.14 17.28 16.15
N GLU A 159 -4.93 18.23 15.70
CA GLU A 159 -4.66 19.66 15.87
C GLU A 159 -4.57 20.02 17.37
N LEU A 160 -3.84 21.08 17.72
CA LEU A 160 -3.73 21.56 19.09
C LEU A 160 -5.08 21.95 19.67
N LEU A 161 -5.24 21.73 20.99
CA LEU A 161 -6.41 22.14 21.78
C LEU A 161 -7.73 21.53 21.29
N ARG A 162 -7.67 20.37 20.62
CA ARG A 162 -8.85 19.62 20.18
C ARG A 162 -8.95 18.30 20.92
N ALA A 163 -10.15 17.98 21.35
CA ALA A 163 -10.48 16.72 22.02
C ALA A 163 -11.47 15.92 21.18
N GLY A 164 -11.44 14.61 21.32
CA GLY A 164 -12.42 13.76 20.66
C GLY A 164 -12.07 12.30 20.73
N ARG A 165 -13.09 11.47 20.72
CA ARG A 165 -12.93 10.02 20.55
C ARG A 165 -12.79 9.72 19.06
N PHE A 166 -11.96 8.73 18.77
CA PHE A 166 -11.72 8.29 17.41
C PHE A 166 -11.70 6.76 17.33
N THR A 167 -11.99 6.25 16.13
CA THR A 167 -11.73 4.85 15.77
C THR A 167 -10.85 4.83 14.53
N LEU A 168 -9.63 4.32 14.68
CA LEU A 168 -8.66 4.09 13.61
C LEU A 168 -8.81 2.67 13.09
N ARG A 169 -8.76 2.48 11.76
CA ARG A 169 -8.67 1.18 11.10
C ARG A 169 -7.53 1.18 10.08
N ILE A 170 -6.75 0.10 10.10
CA ILE A 170 -5.71 -0.18 9.10
C ILE A 170 -5.95 -1.60 8.59
N GLN A 171 -6.19 -1.75 7.28
CA GLN A 171 -6.58 -3.02 6.67
C GLN A 171 -5.82 -3.21 5.36
N ARG A 172 -5.60 -4.47 4.97
CA ARG A 172 -5.06 -4.82 3.67
C ARG A 172 -6.21 -5.25 2.74
N ALA A 173 -6.04 -4.91 1.48
CA ALA A 173 -6.93 -5.32 0.40
C ALA A 173 -6.09 -5.68 -0.83
N PRO A 174 -6.66 -6.42 -1.79
CA PRO A 174 -5.99 -6.64 -3.07
C PRO A 174 -5.87 -5.33 -3.86
N SER A 175 -4.82 -5.21 -4.67
CA SER A 175 -4.72 -4.15 -5.68
C SER A 175 -5.31 -4.55 -7.02
N LEU A 176 -5.47 -5.86 -7.27
CA LEU A 176 -6.08 -6.42 -8.47
C LEU A 176 -7.33 -7.22 -8.15
N SER A 177 -8.26 -7.28 -9.10
CA SER A 177 -9.40 -8.20 -9.03
C SER A 177 -8.95 -9.65 -9.20
N PHE A 178 -9.71 -10.59 -8.62
CA PHE A 178 -9.39 -12.00 -8.76
C PHE A 178 -9.59 -12.49 -10.21
N PRO A 179 -8.59 -13.14 -10.84
CA PRO A 179 -8.56 -13.36 -12.29
C PRO A 179 -9.43 -14.52 -12.79
N VAL A 180 -10.25 -15.14 -11.93
CA VAL A 180 -11.15 -16.25 -12.28
C VAL A 180 -12.57 -15.93 -11.79
N LYS A 181 -13.52 -15.93 -12.70
CA LYS A 181 -14.93 -15.61 -12.41
C LYS A 181 -15.52 -16.53 -11.35
N GLY A 182 -16.12 -15.93 -10.31
CA GLY A 182 -16.79 -16.66 -9.23
C GLY A 182 -15.87 -17.45 -8.30
N LYS A 183 -14.55 -17.19 -8.36
CA LYS A 183 -13.54 -17.77 -7.47
C LYS A 183 -12.89 -16.69 -6.60
N ASN A 184 -12.10 -17.12 -5.63
CA ASN A 184 -11.29 -16.29 -4.75
C ASN A 184 -10.01 -17.05 -4.37
N ASP A 185 -9.20 -16.48 -3.50
CA ASP A 185 -7.90 -17.01 -3.05
C ASP A 185 -7.92 -18.42 -2.46
N VAL A 186 -9.06 -18.95 -2.02
CA VAL A 186 -9.20 -20.35 -1.60
C VAL A 186 -8.99 -21.33 -2.78
N ALA A 187 -9.20 -20.89 -4.02
CA ALA A 187 -8.98 -21.70 -5.22
C ALA A 187 -7.52 -21.80 -5.63
N VAL A 188 -6.61 -21.05 -4.99
CA VAL A 188 -5.17 -21.11 -5.25
C VAL A 188 -4.59 -22.38 -4.65
N GLY A 189 -4.15 -23.31 -5.47
CA GLY A 189 -3.61 -24.60 -5.04
C GLY A 189 -2.10 -24.71 -5.21
N SER A 190 -1.46 -23.78 -5.93
CA SER A 190 0.00 -23.72 -6.04
C SER A 190 0.47 -22.27 -6.02
N PHE A 191 1.48 -21.99 -5.22
CA PHE A 191 1.94 -20.64 -4.92
C PHE A 191 3.26 -20.33 -5.61
N TRP A 192 3.60 -19.05 -5.60
CA TRP A 192 4.88 -18.50 -6.04
C TRP A 192 6.06 -19.22 -5.39
N GLY A 193 7.12 -19.43 -6.16
CA GLY A 193 8.38 -19.95 -5.66
C GLY A 193 8.44 -21.48 -5.44
N VAL A 194 7.31 -22.19 -5.60
CA VAL A 194 7.29 -23.66 -5.51
C VAL A 194 8.20 -24.26 -6.58
N ASN A 195 9.02 -25.25 -6.20
CA ASN A 195 9.93 -25.95 -7.11
C ASN A 195 9.16 -26.67 -8.23
N ARG A 196 9.63 -26.51 -9.45
CA ARG A 196 9.13 -27.17 -10.68
C ARG A 196 10.25 -27.97 -11.33
N ASP A 197 9.86 -28.96 -12.14
CA ASP A 197 10.79 -29.74 -12.96
C ASP A 197 11.97 -30.34 -12.16
N GLY A 198 11.64 -30.94 -11.01
CA GLY A 198 12.67 -31.52 -10.12
C GLY A 198 13.56 -30.49 -9.42
N GLY A 199 13.17 -29.22 -9.36
CA GLY A 199 13.95 -28.12 -8.78
C GLY A 199 14.72 -27.28 -9.79
N ALA A 200 14.62 -27.58 -11.08
CA ALA A 200 15.33 -26.88 -12.15
C ALA A 200 14.80 -25.42 -12.34
N ARG A 201 13.58 -25.14 -11.91
CA ARG A 201 13.01 -23.78 -11.92
C ARG A 201 12.04 -23.55 -10.77
N ARG A 202 11.75 -22.30 -10.50
CA ARG A 202 10.72 -21.88 -9.54
C ARG A 202 9.43 -21.52 -10.28
N HIS A 203 8.31 -21.67 -9.59
CA HIS A 203 7.00 -21.25 -10.07
C HIS A 203 6.90 -19.72 -10.08
N GLU A 204 6.80 -19.11 -11.27
CA GLU A 204 6.72 -17.66 -11.48
C GLU A 204 5.26 -17.20 -11.61
N GLY A 205 4.40 -17.64 -10.69
CA GLY A 205 2.99 -17.32 -10.67
C GLY A 205 2.26 -18.04 -9.57
N ILE A 206 0.92 -18.03 -9.68
CA ILE A 206 0.02 -18.86 -8.87
C ILE A 206 -0.87 -19.69 -9.79
N ASP A 207 -1.21 -20.93 -9.37
CA ASP A 207 -2.14 -21.78 -10.09
C ASP A 207 -3.49 -21.78 -9.37
N ILE A 208 -4.52 -21.31 -10.08
CA ILE A 208 -5.90 -21.17 -9.60
C ILE A 208 -6.76 -22.25 -10.21
N PHE A 209 -7.18 -23.23 -9.40
CA PHE A 209 -7.92 -24.38 -9.87
C PHE A 209 -9.41 -24.06 -10.08
N ALA A 210 -9.92 -24.41 -11.26
CA ALA A 210 -11.32 -24.28 -11.62
C ALA A 210 -11.70 -25.32 -12.68
N LYS A 211 -13.00 -25.53 -12.87
CA LYS A 211 -13.50 -26.43 -13.94
C LYS A 211 -13.08 -25.88 -15.30
N ARG A 212 -12.78 -26.81 -16.26
CA ARG A 212 -12.56 -26.46 -17.65
C ARG A 212 -13.72 -25.60 -18.16
N GLY A 213 -13.42 -24.58 -18.94
CA GLY A 213 -14.39 -23.63 -19.46
C GLY A 213 -14.83 -22.53 -18.49
N THR A 214 -14.32 -22.51 -17.24
CA THR A 214 -14.56 -21.37 -16.36
C THR A 214 -13.90 -20.12 -16.95
N PRO A 215 -14.58 -18.95 -16.96
CA PRO A 215 -14.00 -17.72 -17.50
C PRO A 215 -12.78 -17.25 -16.71
N ALA A 216 -11.64 -17.05 -17.38
CA ALA A 216 -10.52 -16.25 -16.93
C ALA A 216 -10.83 -14.79 -17.29
N VAL A 217 -10.75 -13.89 -16.29
CA VAL A 217 -11.20 -12.50 -16.43
C VAL A 217 -10.06 -11.51 -16.17
N ALA A 218 -10.17 -10.32 -16.78
CA ALA A 218 -9.21 -9.23 -16.58
C ALA A 218 -9.16 -8.81 -15.10
N ALA A 219 -7.98 -8.91 -14.50
CA ALA A 219 -7.75 -8.53 -13.11
C ALA A 219 -7.53 -7.01 -12.94
N ALA A 220 -7.23 -6.30 -14.03
CA ALA A 220 -7.09 -4.85 -14.12
C ALA A 220 -7.71 -4.33 -15.42
N ASN A 221 -7.96 -3.02 -15.49
CA ASN A 221 -8.19 -2.34 -16.76
C ASN A 221 -6.88 -2.30 -17.54
N GLY A 222 -6.94 -2.42 -18.88
CA GLY A 222 -5.71 -2.33 -19.65
C GLY A 222 -5.85 -2.74 -21.10
N LEU A 223 -4.69 -3.01 -21.72
CA LEU A 223 -4.57 -3.34 -23.13
C LEU A 223 -4.06 -4.77 -23.29
N ILE A 224 -4.73 -5.58 -24.12
CA ILE A 224 -4.22 -6.89 -24.52
C ILE A 224 -3.03 -6.67 -25.44
N THR A 225 -1.84 -7.06 -24.98
CA THR A 225 -0.60 -6.86 -25.73
C THR A 225 -0.24 -8.07 -26.56
N ARG A 226 -0.64 -9.27 -26.12
CA ARG A 226 -0.29 -10.52 -26.81
C ARG A 226 -1.32 -11.60 -26.56
N VAL A 227 -1.67 -12.33 -27.61
CA VAL A 227 -2.48 -13.55 -27.59
C VAL A 227 -1.73 -14.58 -28.42
N ASP A 228 -1.31 -15.69 -27.80
CA ASP A 228 -0.36 -16.60 -28.43
C ASP A 228 -0.54 -18.04 -27.92
N GLU A 229 0.15 -18.99 -28.57
CA GLU A 229 0.33 -20.35 -28.07
C GLU A 229 1.83 -20.62 -27.85
N THR A 230 2.18 -21.09 -26.66
CA THR A 230 3.56 -21.38 -26.29
C THR A 230 3.70 -22.82 -25.81
N PRO A 231 4.87 -23.47 -26.01
CA PRO A 231 5.07 -24.87 -25.56
C PRO A 231 4.80 -25.06 -24.06
N ARG A 232 5.14 -24.08 -23.23
CA ARG A 232 4.97 -24.14 -21.77
C ARG A 232 3.60 -23.67 -21.35
N GLY A 233 3.22 -22.46 -21.72
CA GLY A 233 1.97 -21.84 -21.27
C GLY A 233 0.73 -22.38 -21.97
N GLY A 234 0.86 -23.09 -23.11
CA GLY A 234 -0.27 -23.41 -23.99
C GLY A 234 -0.87 -22.12 -24.56
N LEU A 235 -2.19 -22.04 -24.63
CA LEU A 235 -2.89 -20.83 -25.03
C LEU A 235 -2.77 -19.76 -23.93
N VAL A 236 -2.22 -18.59 -24.29
CA VAL A 236 -1.85 -17.53 -23.34
C VAL A 236 -2.39 -16.18 -23.77
N VAL A 237 -2.67 -15.32 -22.76
CA VAL A 237 -3.04 -13.92 -22.94
C VAL A 237 -2.15 -13.05 -22.04
N TRP A 238 -1.65 -11.95 -22.60
CA TRP A 238 -0.93 -10.92 -21.88
C TRP A 238 -1.74 -9.62 -21.85
N LEU A 239 -1.96 -9.08 -20.65
CA LEU A 239 -2.65 -7.84 -20.39
C LEU A 239 -1.66 -6.82 -19.80
N ALA A 240 -1.47 -5.66 -20.45
CA ALA A 240 -0.74 -4.54 -19.87
C ALA A 240 -1.67 -3.76 -18.94
N ASP A 241 -1.35 -3.80 -17.65
CA ASP A 241 -1.91 -2.94 -16.62
C ASP A 241 -1.07 -1.65 -16.57
N THR A 242 -1.54 -0.62 -17.29
CA THR A 242 -0.81 0.65 -17.43
C THR A 242 -0.88 1.51 -16.17
N GLU A 243 -1.88 1.30 -15.33
CA GLU A 243 -2.04 2.02 -14.06
C GLU A 243 -0.92 1.67 -13.07
N HIS A 244 -0.54 0.38 -13.01
CA HIS A 244 0.49 -0.11 -12.10
C HIS A 244 1.83 -0.42 -12.79
N GLY A 245 1.97 -0.16 -14.09
CA GLY A 245 3.21 -0.37 -14.84
C GLY A 245 3.66 -1.83 -14.90
N GLN A 246 2.72 -2.78 -15.06
CA GLN A 246 2.97 -4.22 -15.01
C GLN A 246 2.23 -4.96 -16.12
N HIS A 247 2.64 -6.21 -16.36
CA HIS A 247 1.99 -7.12 -17.28
C HIS A 247 1.42 -8.31 -16.53
N LEU A 248 0.15 -8.64 -16.81
CA LEU A 248 -0.55 -9.77 -16.25
C LEU A 248 -0.57 -10.92 -17.28
N TYR A 249 -0.17 -12.11 -16.86
CA TYR A 249 -0.04 -13.30 -17.69
C TYR A 249 -1.08 -14.33 -17.31
N TYR A 250 -1.84 -14.78 -18.31
CA TYR A 250 -2.89 -15.78 -18.20
C TYR A 250 -2.53 -16.96 -19.07
N ALA A 251 -2.33 -18.16 -18.52
CA ALA A 251 -1.88 -19.33 -19.26
C ALA A 251 -2.72 -20.57 -19.00
N HIS A 252 -2.46 -21.63 -19.78
CA HIS A 252 -3.16 -22.92 -19.80
C HIS A 252 -4.62 -22.82 -20.22
N LEU A 253 -4.97 -21.77 -20.99
CA LEU A 253 -6.33 -21.56 -21.45
C LEU A 253 -6.77 -22.69 -22.43
N ASP A 254 -8.06 -22.98 -22.42
CA ASP A 254 -8.71 -23.86 -23.40
C ASP A 254 -9.14 -23.08 -24.65
N LYS A 255 -9.48 -21.80 -24.44
CA LYS A 255 -9.85 -20.87 -25.51
C LYS A 255 -9.49 -19.42 -25.12
N GLN A 256 -8.94 -18.70 -26.09
CA GLN A 256 -8.73 -17.25 -26.02
C GLN A 256 -9.94 -16.54 -26.64
N LEU A 257 -10.43 -15.45 -26.02
CA LEU A 257 -11.64 -14.73 -26.43
C LEU A 257 -11.38 -13.25 -26.74
N VAL A 258 -10.11 -12.86 -26.74
CA VAL A 258 -9.65 -11.49 -27.01
C VAL A 258 -8.58 -11.50 -28.07
N GLN A 259 -8.21 -10.33 -28.58
CA GLN A 259 -7.16 -10.16 -29.59
C GLN A 259 -6.17 -9.05 -29.17
N PRO A 260 -4.92 -9.08 -29.69
CA PRO A 260 -3.95 -8.00 -29.46
C PRO A 260 -4.50 -6.65 -29.88
N GLY A 261 -4.23 -5.60 -29.08
CA GLY A 261 -4.74 -4.23 -29.28
C GLY A 261 -6.13 -3.99 -28.68
N GLN A 262 -6.81 -4.99 -28.16
CA GLN A 262 -8.11 -4.83 -27.51
C GLN A 262 -7.94 -4.20 -26.12
N GLN A 263 -8.70 -3.14 -25.84
CA GLN A 263 -8.87 -2.62 -24.48
C GLN A 263 -9.90 -3.46 -23.72
N VAL A 264 -9.61 -3.71 -22.45
CA VAL A 264 -10.48 -4.49 -21.55
C VAL A 264 -10.66 -3.77 -20.22
N LEU A 265 -11.79 -3.98 -19.60
CA LEU A 265 -12.12 -3.53 -18.27
C LEU A 265 -12.03 -4.70 -17.27
N ILE A 266 -11.85 -4.38 -16.01
CA ILE A 266 -11.89 -5.35 -14.91
C ILE A 266 -13.14 -6.23 -15.04
N GLY A 267 -12.94 -7.56 -15.03
CA GLY A 267 -14.01 -8.54 -15.11
C GLY A 267 -14.37 -9.01 -16.53
N ASP A 268 -13.85 -8.36 -17.58
CA ASP A 268 -14.02 -8.83 -18.96
C ASP A 268 -13.42 -10.20 -19.15
N THR A 269 -14.09 -11.08 -19.90
CA THR A 269 -13.60 -12.43 -20.14
C THR A 269 -12.50 -12.44 -21.19
N LEU A 270 -11.30 -12.86 -20.79
CA LEU A 270 -10.13 -12.97 -21.66
C LEU A 270 -10.03 -14.31 -22.37
N GLY A 271 -10.53 -15.36 -21.71
CA GLY A 271 -10.49 -16.72 -22.21
C GLY A 271 -11.18 -17.69 -21.26
N LEU A 272 -11.11 -18.96 -21.60
CA LEU A 272 -11.67 -20.05 -20.81
C LEU A 272 -10.55 -20.91 -20.24
N ILE A 273 -10.65 -21.29 -18.98
CA ILE A 273 -9.67 -22.11 -18.29
C ILE A 273 -9.60 -23.51 -18.90
N GLY A 274 -8.40 -24.00 -19.13
CA GLY A 274 -8.08 -25.33 -19.61
C GLY A 274 -6.92 -25.96 -18.85
N ASN A 275 -6.11 -26.72 -19.60
CA ASN A 275 -4.85 -27.29 -19.15
C ASN A 275 -3.89 -27.50 -20.34
N THR A 276 -3.85 -26.54 -21.27
CA THR A 276 -2.96 -26.60 -22.44
C THR A 276 -1.49 -26.41 -22.08
N GLY A 277 -0.59 -26.57 -23.03
CA GLY A 277 0.85 -26.50 -22.80
C GLY A 277 1.38 -27.64 -21.93
N ASN A 278 2.24 -27.32 -20.98
CA ASN A 278 2.81 -28.31 -20.06
C ASN A 278 1.88 -28.75 -18.93
N ALA A 279 0.66 -28.19 -18.84
CA ALA A 279 -0.36 -28.53 -17.86
C ALA A 279 -1.28 -29.68 -18.27
N ARG A 280 -1.05 -30.33 -19.45
CA ARG A 280 -1.93 -31.37 -20.03
C ARG A 280 -2.24 -32.53 -19.10
N THR A 281 -1.34 -32.85 -18.18
CA THR A 281 -1.47 -33.96 -17.23
C THR A 281 -1.98 -33.53 -15.85
N THR A 282 -2.28 -32.25 -15.68
CA THR A 282 -2.77 -31.69 -14.41
C THR A 282 -4.27 -31.36 -14.51
N PRO A 283 -5.00 -31.25 -13.38
CA PRO A 283 -6.35 -30.71 -13.38
C PRO A 283 -6.40 -29.31 -14.01
N PRO A 284 -7.52 -28.92 -14.63
CA PRO A 284 -7.66 -27.60 -15.23
C PRO A 284 -7.44 -26.48 -14.20
N HIS A 285 -6.65 -25.50 -14.59
CA HIS A 285 -6.32 -24.33 -13.77
C HIS A 285 -5.89 -23.15 -14.64
N LEU A 286 -5.99 -21.95 -14.09
CA LEU A 286 -5.33 -20.77 -14.62
C LEU A 286 -3.95 -20.64 -13.96
N HIS A 287 -2.88 -20.63 -14.72
CA HIS A 287 -1.62 -20.09 -14.26
C HIS A 287 -1.66 -18.58 -14.44
N PHE A 288 -1.55 -17.84 -13.33
CA PHE A 288 -1.58 -16.38 -13.30
C PHE A 288 -0.24 -15.84 -12.83
N GLY A 289 0.39 -14.98 -13.64
CA GLY A 289 1.67 -14.34 -13.36
C GLY A 289 1.59 -12.83 -13.45
N ILE A 290 2.45 -12.12 -12.71
CA ILE A 290 2.65 -10.69 -12.78
C ILE A 290 4.10 -10.40 -13.09
N TYR A 291 4.36 -9.57 -14.11
CA TYR A 291 5.69 -9.18 -14.56
C TYR A 291 5.84 -7.67 -14.53
N ARG A 292 6.83 -7.17 -13.79
CA ARG A 292 7.11 -5.73 -13.63
C ARG A 292 8.37 -5.35 -14.40
N GLY A 293 8.33 -4.18 -15.05
CA GLY A 293 9.47 -3.66 -15.81
C GLY A 293 10.73 -3.56 -14.95
N GLY A 294 11.85 -4.12 -15.44
CA GLY A 294 13.15 -4.12 -14.76
C GLY A 294 13.28 -5.05 -13.54
N ARG A 295 12.19 -5.70 -13.07
CA ARG A 295 12.18 -6.59 -11.91
C ARG A 295 11.85 -8.05 -12.27
N GLY A 296 11.23 -8.29 -13.44
CA GLY A 296 10.78 -9.61 -13.87
C GLY A 296 9.48 -10.04 -13.18
N ALA A 297 9.32 -11.35 -12.98
CA ALA A 297 8.15 -11.92 -12.32
C ALA A 297 8.15 -11.62 -10.82
N VAL A 298 6.97 -11.34 -10.26
CA VAL A 298 6.74 -11.10 -8.82
C VAL A 298 5.63 -12.00 -8.30
N ASP A 299 5.53 -12.21 -6.97
CA ASP A 299 4.49 -13.04 -6.35
C ASP A 299 3.09 -12.44 -6.57
N PRO A 300 2.18 -13.08 -7.33
CA PRO A 300 0.87 -12.52 -7.61
C PRO A 300 -0.10 -12.60 -6.43
N PHE A 301 0.15 -13.46 -5.44
CA PHE A 301 -0.82 -13.76 -4.40
C PHE A 301 -1.23 -12.54 -3.57
N PRO A 302 -0.32 -11.66 -3.10
CA PRO A 302 -0.71 -10.46 -2.36
C PRO A 302 -1.60 -9.49 -3.15
N PHE A 303 -1.44 -9.47 -4.49
CA PHE A 303 -2.22 -8.57 -5.36
C PHE A 303 -3.69 -8.99 -5.49
N VAL A 304 -4.01 -10.28 -5.36
CA VAL A 304 -5.34 -10.83 -5.66
C VAL A 304 -6.03 -11.49 -4.46
N ARG A 305 -5.32 -11.66 -3.32
CA ARG A 305 -5.92 -12.26 -2.13
C ARG A 305 -7.08 -11.40 -1.59
N ARG A 306 -8.06 -12.02 -0.95
CA ARG A 306 -9.18 -11.27 -0.36
C ARG A 306 -8.71 -10.19 0.61
N ALA A 307 -9.48 -9.09 0.67
CA ALA A 307 -9.30 -8.09 1.70
C ALA A 307 -9.38 -8.73 3.10
N ASP A 308 -8.64 -8.17 4.06
CA ASP A 308 -8.76 -8.58 5.45
C ASP A 308 -10.21 -8.41 5.93
N ALA A 309 -10.69 -9.38 6.72
CA ALA A 309 -11.93 -9.21 7.43
C ALA A 309 -11.85 -8.00 8.38
N PRO A 310 -12.95 -7.28 8.63
CA PRO A 310 -12.93 -6.22 9.62
C PRO A 310 -12.41 -6.73 10.96
N PRO A 311 -11.56 -5.96 11.67
CA PRO A 311 -11.11 -6.30 13.00
C PRO A 311 -12.29 -6.47 13.97
N ALA A 312 -12.13 -7.33 14.98
CA ALA A 312 -13.13 -7.47 16.03
C ALA A 312 -13.37 -6.12 16.75
N ALA A 313 -14.61 -5.86 17.12
CA ALA A 313 -14.94 -4.66 17.89
C ALA A 313 -14.16 -4.64 19.22
N PRO A 314 -13.76 -3.45 19.72
CA PRO A 314 -13.13 -3.33 21.03
C PRO A 314 -14.02 -3.91 22.13
N ARG A 315 -13.43 -4.61 23.09
CA ARG A 315 -14.18 -5.19 24.22
C ARG A 315 -14.61 -4.13 25.26
N THR A 316 -13.93 -3.00 25.30
CA THR A 316 -14.23 -1.90 26.24
C THR A 316 -15.24 -0.97 25.61
N ALA A 317 -16.23 -0.54 26.40
CA ALA A 317 -17.22 0.45 25.98
C ALA A 317 -16.53 1.79 25.63
N PRO A 318 -16.63 2.26 24.38
CA PRO A 318 -15.92 3.47 23.94
C PRO A 318 -16.28 4.71 24.75
N GLU A 319 -17.49 4.75 25.31
CA GLU A 319 -18.00 5.88 26.10
C GLU A 319 -17.17 6.16 27.36
N ARG A 320 -16.41 5.16 27.83
CA ARG A 320 -15.50 5.30 28.99
C ARG A 320 -14.18 5.98 28.64
N LEU A 321 -13.83 6.08 27.37
CA LEU A 321 -12.61 6.78 26.94
C LEU A 321 -12.74 8.27 27.17
N GLY A 322 -11.71 8.88 27.73
CA GLY A 322 -11.69 10.30 28.11
C GLY A 322 -12.41 10.63 29.40
N GLN A 323 -12.93 9.64 30.12
CA GLN A 323 -13.54 9.82 31.44
C GLN A 323 -12.55 9.49 32.56
N TRP A 324 -12.71 10.17 33.70
CA TRP A 324 -12.02 9.77 34.92
C TRP A 324 -12.59 8.48 35.44
N VAL A 325 -11.75 7.49 35.72
CA VAL A 325 -12.13 6.21 36.30
C VAL A 325 -11.40 6.00 37.63
N ARG A 326 -12.07 5.37 38.59
CA ARG A 326 -11.48 4.97 39.85
C ARG A 326 -11.17 3.48 39.82
N VAL A 327 -9.91 3.13 40.06
CA VAL A 327 -9.51 1.73 40.25
C VAL A 327 -10.12 1.24 41.57
N GLN A 328 -10.91 0.15 41.50
CA GLN A 328 -11.52 -0.48 42.69
C GLN A 328 -10.72 -1.63 43.23
N ASP A 329 -9.87 -2.24 42.42
CA ASP A 329 -9.02 -3.35 42.83
C ASP A 329 -7.80 -2.87 43.64
N LYS A 330 -7.35 -3.72 44.55
CA LYS A 330 -6.19 -3.44 45.41
C LYS A 330 -4.89 -3.32 44.62
N ARG A 331 -4.85 -3.83 43.40
CA ARG A 331 -3.73 -3.73 42.45
C ARG A 331 -4.25 -3.42 41.07
N ALA A 332 -3.60 -2.48 40.36
CA ALA A 332 -3.80 -2.24 38.97
C ALA A 332 -2.41 -2.17 38.30
N ASP A 333 -2.23 -2.95 37.24
CA ASP A 333 -1.00 -2.89 36.44
C ASP A 333 -1.12 -1.78 35.41
N LEU A 334 -0.22 -0.81 35.47
CA LEU A 334 -0.05 0.21 34.43
C LEU A 334 0.89 -0.35 33.38
N ARG A 335 0.46 -0.37 32.13
CA ARG A 335 1.24 -0.87 30.99
C ARG A 335 1.45 0.22 29.96
N ARG A 336 2.59 0.18 29.26
CA ARG A 336 2.93 1.14 28.18
C ARG A 336 2.16 0.91 26.89
N GLY A 337 1.42 -0.21 26.80
CA GLY A 337 0.68 -0.56 25.60
C GLY A 337 -0.29 -1.70 25.82
N PRO A 338 -1.12 -2.04 24.82
CA PRO A 338 -2.21 -3.01 24.94
C PRO A 338 -1.79 -4.48 24.96
N VAL A 339 -0.50 -4.80 24.94
CA VAL A 339 -0.01 -6.19 24.85
C VAL A 339 0.29 -6.73 26.24
N ASP A 340 -0.21 -7.93 26.54
CA ASP A 340 -0.10 -8.57 27.85
C ASP A 340 1.34 -8.89 28.34
N LYS A 341 2.34 -8.79 27.45
CA LYS A 341 3.75 -9.09 27.75
C LYS A 341 4.66 -7.86 27.88
N GLN A 342 4.11 -6.66 27.91
CA GLN A 342 4.95 -5.46 28.14
C GLN A 342 5.18 -5.27 29.65
N ALA A 343 6.43 -4.89 30.01
CA ALA A 343 6.79 -4.65 31.40
C ALA A 343 5.89 -3.60 32.05
N SER A 344 5.48 -3.87 33.30
CA SER A 344 4.79 -2.89 34.14
C SER A 344 5.70 -1.69 34.34
N VAL A 345 5.11 -0.50 34.36
CA VAL A 345 5.81 0.77 34.63
C VAL A 345 5.80 1.02 36.13
#